data_663d961c8b49c9236ad3070c68ef0efd
#
_entry.id   663d961c8b49c9236ad3070c68ef0efd
#
_cell.length_a   1.000
_cell.length_b   1.000
_cell.length_c   1.000
_cell.angle_alpha   90.00
_cell.angle_beta   90.00
_cell.angle_gamma   90.00
#
_symmetry.space_group_name_H-M   'P 1'
#
loop_
_entity.id
_entity.type
_entity.pdbx_description
1 polymer ?
#
loop_
_entity_poly.entity_id
_entity_poly.type
_entity_poly.pdbx_seq_one_letter_code
_entity_poly.pdbx_strand_id
1 'polypeptide(L)'
;IHIFQWFITVEVSDGGSVKGSMRFGANGKDYISLDPDRMRWIVTNHFAVMTKEEWDSDESWNNYWDTQLHGIFVEHLKRYLEAGKEYFRRKFQPEVFISRREPNRQDKPLTLSCLVTGFYPVDIEVTWLRNGEVMSETQSSGVRLNHDGTHQIQKEIEINAGDENPYSCQSEHSSLAEGKGLE
;
A
#
# COMPACT_ATOMS: atom_id res chain seq x y z
N ILE A 1 -22.78 -5.03 19.54
CA ILE A 1 -22.54 -5.35 18.13
C ILE A 1 -21.15 -5.94 18.02
N HIS A 2 -21.04 -7.10 17.36
CA HIS A 2 -19.75 -7.73 17.04
C HIS A 2 -19.60 -7.82 15.53
N ILE A 3 -18.37 -7.58 15.04
CA ILE A 3 -18.04 -7.60 13.62
C ILE A 3 -17.02 -8.72 13.40
N PHE A 4 -17.31 -9.60 12.45
CA PHE A 4 -16.37 -10.59 11.95
C PHE A 4 -16.03 -10.26 10.50
N GLN A 5 -14.75 -10.22 10.16
CA GLN A 5 -14.25 -9.81 8.85
C GLN A 5 -13.45 -10.95 8.23
N TRP A 6 -13.56 -11.05 6.94
CA TRP A 6 -12.81 -12.01 6.15
C TRP A 6 -12.18 -11.34 4.95
N PHE A 7 -10.86 -11.50 4.81
CA PHE A 7 -10.07 -10.91 3.74
C PHE A 7 -9.39 -12.02 2.96
N ILE A 8 -9.59 -12.02 1.65
CA ILE A 8 -8.92 -12.89 0.69
C ILE A 8 -8.22 -11.99 -0.32
N THR A 9 -6.95 -12.24 -0.56
CA THR A 9 -6.16 -11.52 -1.55
C THR A 9 -5.45 -12.51 -2.45
N VAL A 10 -5.49 -12.27 -3.75
CA VAL A 10 -4.71 -13.00 -4.75
C VAL A 10 -3.97 -12.00 -5.61
N GLU A 11 -2.66 -12.16 -5.69
CA GLU A 11 -1.76 -11.36 -6.50
C GLU A 11 -1.16 -12.23 -7.60
N VAL A 12 -1.12 -11.71 -8.82
CA VAL A 12 -0.45 -12.35 -9.95
C VAL A 12 0.54 -11.35 -10.53
N SER A 13 1.81 -11.70 -10.51
CA SER A 13 2.86 -10.86 -11.11
C SER A 13 2.88 -10.98 -12.63
N ASP A 14 3.54 -10.03 -13.31
CA ASP A 14 3.77 -10.08 -14.76
C ASP A 14 4.54 -11.34 -15.19
N GLY A 15 5.40 -11.87 -14.32
CA GLY A 15 6.11 -13.14 -14.51
C GLY A 15 5.27 -14.38 -14.27
N GLY A 16 3.97 -14.22 -13.92
CA GLY A 16 3.03 -15.31 -13.69
C GLY A 16 3.11 -15.95 -12.31
N SER A 17 3.94 -15.44 -11.39
CA SER A 17 3.95 -15.93 -10.01
C SER A 17 2.65 -15.54 -9.30
N VAL A 18 2.10 -16.45 -8.53
CA VAL A 18 0.85 -16.29 -7.78
C VAL A 18 1.16 -16.21 -6.29
N LYS A 19 0.53 -15.26 -5.61
CA LYS A 19 0.57 -15.15 -4.16
C LYS A 19 -0.86 -15.02 -3.63
N GLY A 20 -1.30 -15.97 -2.85
CA GLY A 20 -2.58 -15.96 -2.16
C GLY A 20 -2.41 -15.63 -0.68
N SER A 21 -3.37 -14.94 -0.09
CA SER A 21 -3.44 -14.78 1.37
C SER A 21 -4.88 -14.76 1.85
N MET A 22 -5.08 -15.22 3.07
CA MET A 22 -6.38 -15.22 3.72
C MET A 22 -6.23 -14.90 5.19
N ARG A 23 -7.06 -14.00 5.70
CA ARG A 23 -7.09 -13.65 7.12
C ARG A 23 -8.50 -13.35 7.60
N PHE A 24 -8.73 -13.64 8.85
CA PHE A 24 -9.94 -13.30 9.56
C PHE A 24 -9.65 -12.28 10.65
N GLY A 25 -10.57 -11.34 10.83
CA GLY A 25 -10.55 -10.35 11.88
C GLY A 25 -11.82 -10.37 12.72
N ALA A 26 -11.71 -9.99 13.97
CA ALA A 26 -12.83 -9.84 14.88
C ALA A 26 -12.76 -8.49 15.59
N ASN A 27 -13.81 -7.68 15.48
CA ASN A 27 -13.92 -6.35 16.09
C ASN A 27 -12.73 -5.42 15.75
N GLY A 28 -12.27 -5.46 14.48
CA GLY A 28 -11.16 -4.63 14.00
C GLY A 28 -9.76 -5.10 14.38
N LYS A 29 -9.62 -6.31 14.92
CA LYS A 29 -8.32 -6.94 15.26
C LYS A 29 -8.16 -8.23 14.48
N ASP A 30 -6.93 -8.53 14.09
CA ASP A 30 -6.61 -9.82 13.47
C ASP A 30 -6.93 -10.97 14.43
N TYR A 31 -7.52 -12.03 13.90
CA TYR A 31 -7.95 -13.22 14.63
C TYR A 31 -7.11 -14.44 14.25
N ILE A 32 -7.15 -14.83 12.99
CA ILE A 32 -6.39 -15.95 12.44
C ILE A 32 -6.09 -15.70 10.96
N SER A 33 -4.93 -16.12 10.49
CA SER A 33 -4.54 -16.03 9.08
C SER A 33 -4.00 -17.37 8.56
N LEU A 34 -4.10 -17.57 7.25
CA LEU A 34 -3.50 -18.72 6.58
C LEU A 34 -2.08 -18.36 6.12
N ASP A 35 -1.12 -19.24 6.42
CA ASP A 35 0.18 -19.29 5.73
C ASP A 35 -0.03 -20.14 4.45
N PRO A 36 -0.10 -19.52 3.27
CA PRO A 36 -0.42 -20.23 2.04
C PRO A 36 0.68 -21.20 1.59
N ASP A 37 1.94 -20.92 1.94
CA ASP A 37 3.08 -21.74 1.55
C ASP A 37 3.13 -23.08 2.29
N ARG A 38 2.62 -23.07 3.52
CA ARG A 38 2.62 -24.22 4.40
C ARG A 38 1.23 -24.83 4.65
N MET A 39 0.19 -24.15 4.14
CA MET A 39 -1.22 -24.49 4.39
C MET A 39 -1.51 -24.72 5.87
N ARG A 40 -1.03 -23.78 6.71
CA ARG A 40 -1.18 -23.79 8.16
C ARG A 40 -1.76 -22.49 8.67
N TRP A 41 -2.52 -22.58 9.75
CA TRP A 41 -3.17 -21.43 10.34
C TRP A 41 -2.28 -20.78 11.41
N ILE A 42 -2.13 -19.45 11.31
CA ILE A 42 -1.35 -18.62 12.23
C ILE A 42 -2.31 -17.84 13.10
N VAL A 43 -2.23 -18.04 14.42
CA VAL A 43 -3.03 -17.29 15.38
C VAL A 43 -2.35 -15.96 15.70
N THR A 44 -3.14 -14.89 15.69
CA THR A 44 -2.74 -13.56 16.13
C THR A 44 -3.40 -13.18 17.46
N ASN A 45 -4.33 -14.01 17.93
CA ASN A 45 -5.05 -13.84 19.17
C ASN A 45 -5.25 -15.19 19.85
N HIS A 46 -5.02 -15.26 21.17
CA HIS A 46 -5.13 -16.50 21.94
C HIS A 46 -6.52 -17.16 21.86
N PHE A 47 -7.58 -16.40 21.64
CA PHE A 47 -8.92 -16.95 21.44
C PHE A 47 -9.06 -17.78 20.16
N ALA A 48 -8.14 -17.64 19.20
CA ALA A 48 -8.15 -18.38 17.95
C ALA A 48 -7.41 -19.74 18.02
N VAL A 49 -6.82 -20.10 19.17
CA VAL A 49 -6.04 -21.33 19.31
C VAL A 49 -6.87 -22.57 19.02
N MET A 50 -8.08 -22.65 19.56
CA MET A 50 -8.98 -23.78 19.30
C MET A 50 -9.37 -23.86 17.82
N THR A 51 -9.66 -22.74 17.19
CA THR A 51 -9.96 -22.65 15.75
C THR A 51 -8.76 -23.11 14.93
N LYS A 52 -7.54 -22.73 15.32
CA LYS A 52 -6.32 -23.20 14.65
C LYS A 52 -6.17 -24.71 14.74
N GLU A 53 -6.33 -25.30 15.91
CA GLU A 53 -6.21 -26.75 16.11
C GLU A 53 -7.22 -27.52 15.26
N GLU A 54 -8.47 -27.06 15.21
CA GLU A 54 -9.52 -27.60 14.37
C GLU A 54 -9.17 -27.48 12.88
N TRP A 55 -8.83 -26.30 12.41
CA TRP A 55 -8.58 -26.05 10.99
C TRP A 55 -7.27 -26.66 10.50
N ASP A 56 -6.20 -26.67 11.31
CA ASP A 56 -4.95 -27.35 10.94
C ASP A 56 -5.15 -28.88 10.76
N SER A 57 -6.10 -29.48 11.48
CA SER A 57 -6.40 -30.91 11.39
C SER A 57 -7.41 -31.28 10.29
N ASP A 58 -8.10 -30.30 9.72
CA ASP A 58 -9.08 -30.53 8.65
C ASP A 58 -8.41 -30.46 7.26
N GLU A 59 -8.00 -31.61 6.77
CA GLU A 59 -7.37 -31.74 5.45
C GLU A 59 -8.30 -31.28 4.32
N SER A 60 -9.61 -31.55 4.42
CA SER A 60 -10.59 -31.15 3.39
C SER A 60 -10.74 -29.64 3.32
N TRP A 61 -10.75 -28.97 4.47
CA TRP A 61 -10.78 -27.54 4.59
C TRP A 61 -9.53 -26.89 3.97
N ASN A 62 -8.35 -27.40 4.30
CA ASN A 62 -7.08 -26.90 3.80
C ASN A 62 -6.94 -27.11 2.28
N ASN A 63 -7.29 -28.29 1.76
CA ASN A 63 -7.28 -28.57 0.32
C ASN A 63 -8.29 -27.71 -0.45
N TYR A 64 -9.44 -27.42 0.13
CA TYR A 64 -10.41 -26.50 -0.46
C TYR A 64 -9.79 -25.12 -0.64
N TRP A 65 -9.15 -24.55 0.40
CA TRP A 65 -8.56 -23.21 0.31
C TRP A 65 -7.34 -23.14 -0.57
N ASP A 66 -6.53 -24.18 -0.61
CA ASP A 66 -5.42 -24.28 -1.57
C ASP A 66 -5.93 -24.18 -3.01
N THR A 67 -6.97 -24.95 -3.33
CA THR A 67 -7.61 -24.90 -4.65
C THR A 67 -8.21 -23.54 -4.98
N GLN A 68 -8.83 -22.88 -4.00
CA GLN A 68 -9.39 -21.53 -4.21
C GLN A 68 -8.30 -20.50 -4.47
N LEU A 69 -7.28 -20.44 -3.61
CA LEU A 69 -6.25 -19.40 -3.63
C LEU A 69 -5.30 -19.53 -4.84
N HIS A 70 -4.90 -20.75 -5.19
CA HIS A 70 -3.95 -21.00 -6.27
C HIS A 70 -4.59 -21.36 -7.61
N GLY A 71 -5.89 -21.62 -7.65
CA GLY A 71 -6.62 -21.98 -8.87
C GLY A 71 -7.76 -21.03 -9.18
N ILE A 72 -8.91 -21.21 -8.54
CA ILE A 72 -10.18 -20.57 -8.95
C ILE A 72 -10.10 -19.04 -8.88
N PHE A 73 -9.56 -18.47 -7.80
CA PHE A 73 -9.45 -17.02 -7.67
C PHE A 73 -8.43 -16.42 -8.65
N VAL A 74 -7.37 -17.15 -8.99
CA VAL A 74 -6.42 -16.74 -10.04
C VAL A 74 -7.10 -16.66 -11.39
N GLU A 75 -7.92 -17.64 -11.74
CA GLU A 75 -8.69 -17.61 -13.00
C GLU A 75 -9.70 -16.47 -13.02
N HIS A 76 -10.37 -16.20 -11.89
CA HIS A 76 -11.28 -15.06 -11.78
C HIS A 76 -10.53 -13.74 -11.95
N LEU A 77 -9.38 -13.57 -11.28
CA LEU A 77 -8.56 -12.38 -11.41
C LEU A 77 -8.13 -12.14 -12.87
N LYS A 78 -7.60 -13.15 -13.55
CA LYS A 78 -7.21 -13.06 -14.96
C LYS A 78 -8.39 -12.64 -15.86
N ARG A 79 -9.58 -13.17 -15.62
CA ARG A 79 -10.79 -12.83 -16.34
C ARG A 79 -11.22 -11.38 -16.09
N TYR A 80 -11.13 -10.90 -14.85
CA TYR A 80 -11.43 -9.51 -14.51
C TYR A 80 -10.42 -8.54 -15.11
N LEU A 81 -9.13 -8.90 -15.09
CA LEU A 81 -8.07 -8.09 -15.71
C LEU A 81 -8.25 -7.96 -17.23
N GLU A 82 -8.65 -9.02 -17.92
CA GLU A 82 -8.94 -8.95 -19.36
C GLU A 82 -10.20 -8.14 -19.65
N ALA A 83 -11.29 -8.35 -18.90
CA ALA A 83 -12.53 -7.61 -19.05
C ALA A 83 -12.37 -6.12 -18.73
N GLY A 84 -11.54 -5.78 -17.75
CA GLY A 84 -11.26 -4.41 -17.32
C GLY A 84 -9.98 -3.81 -17.88
N LYS A 85 -9.40 -4.37 -18.93
CA LYS A 85 -8.08 -4.05 -19.45
C LYS A 85 -7.82 -2.56 -19.67
N GLU A 86 -8.74 -1.87 -20.32
CA GLU A 86 -8.63 -0.42 -20.55
C GLU A 86 -8.64 0.36 -19.24
N TYR A 87 -9.49 -0.05 -18.30
CA TYR A 87 -9.57 0.58 -16.97
C TYR A 87 -8.28 0.41 -16.19
N PHE A 88 -7.71 -0.79 -16.13
CA PHE A 88 -6.50 -1.08 -15.34
C PHE A 88 -5.21 -0.56 -15.99
N ARG A 89 -5.19 -0.31 -17.31
CA ARG A 89 -4.03 0.24 -18.03
C ARG A 89 -3.98 1.76 -18.08
N ARG A 90 -5.02 2.44 -17.61
CA ARG A 90 -5.04 3.90 -17.56
C ARG A 90 -3.83 4.40 -16.75
N LYS A 91 -3.35 5.59 -17.08
CA LYS A 91 -2.29 6.28 -16.36
C LYS A 91 -2.70 7.72 -16.09
N PHE A 92 -2.60 8.15 -14.84
CA PHE A 92 -2.81 9.54 -14.44
C PHE A 92 -1.52 10.07 -13.82
N GLN A 93 -1.10 11.25 -14.29
CA GLN A 93 0.10 11.90 -13.81
C GLN A 93 -0.15 12.49 -12.42
N PRO A 94 0.85 12.42 -11.52
CA PRO A 94 0.77 13.08 -10.22
C PRO A 94 0.77 14.60 -10.34
N GLU A 95 0.01 15.26 -9.47
CA GLU A 95 0.13 16.67 -9.15
C GLU A 95 0.89 16.81 -7.84
N VAL A 96 1.83 17.78 -7.78
CA VAL A 96 2.70 17.99 -6.61
C VAL A 96 2.40 19.35 -5.99
N PHE A 97 2.17 19.34 -4.68
CA PHE A 97 1.92 20.54 -3.89
C PHE A 97 2.89 20.60 -2.73
N ILE A 98 3.69 21.67 -2.67
CA ILE A 98 4.58 21.91 -1.54
C ILE A 98 3.93 22.98 -0.66
N SER A 99 3.85 22.69 0.62
CA SER A 99 3.34 23.60 1.63
C SER A 99 4.30 23.68 2.82
N ARG A 100 4.22 24.81 3.51
CA ARG A 100 5.03 25.13 4.66
C ARG A 100 4.11 25.30 5.87
N ARG A 101 4.50 24.68 6.99
CA ARG A 101 3.80 24.82 8.27
C ARG A 101 4.74 25.41 9.32
N GLU A 102 4.38 26.60 9.78
CA GLU A 102 5.11 27.27 10.84
C GLU A 102 4.96 26.52 12.17
N PRO A 103 6.02 26.43 12.98
CA PRO A 103 5.93 25.84 14.29
C PRO A 103 5.06 26.67 15.23
N ASN A 104 4.30 25.99 16.08
CA ASN A 104 3.47 26.66 17.11
C ASN A 104 4.31 27.32 18.23
N ARG A 105 5.61 27.08 18.28
CA ARG A 105 6.58 27.64 19.24
C ARG A 105 7.87 27.97 18.49
N GLN A 106 8.55 29.03 18.93
CA GLN A 106 9.78 29.53 18.30
C GLN A 106 10.97 28.57 18.37
N ASP A 107 10.93 27.58 19.25
CA ASP A 107 11.96 26.57 19.46
C ASP A 107 11.78 25.29 18.64
N LYS A 108 10.73 25.23 17.81
CA LYS A 108 10.46 24.06 16.97
C LYS A 108 10.86 24.29 15.53
N PRO A 109 11.24 23.21 14.81
CA PRO A 109 11.57 23.32 13.38
C PRO A 109 10.35 23.67 12.54
N LEU A 110 10.59 24.27 11.39
CA LEU A 110 9.63 24.45 10.32
C LEU A 110 9.38 23.11 9.63
N THR A 111 8.14 22.79 9.27
CA THR A 111 7.80 21.60 8.50
C THR A 111 7.53 21.97 7.05
N LEU A 112 8.25 21.34 6.11
CA LEU A 112 7.88 21.34 4.70
C LEU A 112 7.12 20.04 4.40
N SER A 113 6.00 20.16 3.71
CA SER A 113 5.13 19.04 3.33
C SER A 113 5.00 19.00 1.81
N CYS A 114 5.28 17.84 1.24
CA CYS A 114 5.07 17.52 -0.16
C CYS A 114 3.88 16.57 -0.29
N LEU A 115 2.77 17.07 -0.81
CA LEU A 115 1.60 16.28 -1.18
C LEU A 115 1.68 15.95 -2.67
N VAL A 116 1.71 14.67 -2.99
CA VAL A 116 1.66 14.13 -4.35
C VAL A 116 0.35 13.39 -4.49
N THR A 117 -0.52 13.80 -5.42
CA THR A 117 -1.90 13.29 -5.52
C THR A 117 -2.37 13.14 -6.96
N GLY A 118 -3.48 12.41 -7.16
CA GLY A 118 -4.13 12.25 -8.47
C GLY A 118 -3.46 11.22 -9.37
N PHE A 119 -2.50 10.45 -8.90
CA PHE A 119 -1.76 9.48 -9.72
C PHE A 119 -2.42 8.10 -9.77
N TYR A 120 -2.21 7.41 -10.89
CA TYR A 120 -2.54 6.00 -11.11
C TYR A 120 -1.57 5.42 -12.16
N PRO A 121 -1.03 4.20 -11.99
CA PRO A 121 -1.25 3.24 -10.90
C PRO A 121 -0.62 3.67 -9.55
N VAL A 122 -0.74 2.77 -8.56
CA VAL A 122 -0.37 3.06 -7.16
C VAL A 122 1.12 3.23 -6.91
N ASP A 123 1.97 2.58 -7.73
CA ASP A 123 3.41 2.59 -7.55
C ASP A 123 4.00 3.96 -7.86
N ILE A 124 4.63 4.56 -6.87
CA ILE A 124 5.27 5.88 -6.96
C ILE A 124 6.47 5.95 -6.02
N GLU A 125 7.49 6.67 -6.43
CA GLU A 125 8.57 7.10 -5.54
C GLU A 125 8.51 8.61 -5.36
N VAL A 126 8.54 9.08 -4.11
CA VAL A 126 8.56 10.51 -3.75
C VAL A 126 9.75 10.76 -2.86
N THR A 127 10.57 11.73 -3.24
CA THR A 127 11.87 11.99 -2.63
C THR A 127 12.04 13.46 -2.31
N TRP A 128 12.43 13.78 -1.08
CA TRP A 128 12.93 15.09 -0.73
C TRP A 128 14.43 15.20 -1.05
N LEU A 129 14.82 16.27 -1.67
CA LEU A 129 16.19 16.59 -2.01
C LEU A 129 16.62 17.87 -1.28
N ARG A 130 17.89 17.90 -0.81
CA ARG A 130 18.55 19.11 -0.32
C ARG A 130 19.78 19.37 -1.18
N ASN A 131 19.84 20.49 -1.89
CA ASN A 131 20.91 20.79 -2.87
C ASN A 131 21.11 19.66 -3.90
N GLY A 132 20.04 18.97 -4.30
CA GLY A 132 20.09 17.83 -5.23
C GLY A 132 20.48 16.49 -4.60
N GLU A 133 20.75 16.43 -3.30
CA GLU A 133 21.07 15.18 -2.59
C GLU A 133 19.82 14.64 -1.87
N VAL A 134 19.63 13.31 -1.93
CA VAL A 134 18.49 12.63 -1.33
C VAL A 134 18.52 12.71 0.20
N MET A 135 17.40 13.08 0.79
CA MET A 135 17.22 13.10 2.23
C MET A 135 16.64 11.78 2.73
N SER A 136 17.27 11.20 3.76
CA SER A 136 16.82 9.96 4.40
C SER A 136 15.81 10.19 5.55
N GLU A 137 15.89 11.35 6.20
CA GLU A 137 15.04 11.69 7.36
C GLU A 137 13.74 12.33 6.90
N THR A 138 12.79 11.51 6.47
CA THR A 138 11.47 11.95 6.02
C THR A 138 10.37 11.20 6.74
N GLN A 139 9.24 11.87 7.00
CA GLN A 139 8.02 11.25 7.51
C GLN A 139 7.05 11.04 6.36
N SER A 140 6.55 9.81 6.20
CA SER A 140 5.62 9.45 5.13
C SER A 140 4.27 9.03 5.67
N SER A 141 3.19 9.48 5.01
CA SER A 141 1.82 9.01 5.30
C SER A 141 1.56 7.59 4.80
N GLY A 142 2.43 7.04 3.93
CA GLY A 142 2.10 5.94 3.05
C GLY A 142 1.11 6.36 1.95
N VAL A 143 0.96 5.51 0.93
CA VAL A 143 0.00 5.75 -0.15
C VAL A 143 -1.43 5.56 0.35
N ARG A 144 -2.32 6.48 -0.03
CA ARG A 144 -3.75 6.47 0.29
C ARG A 144 -4.58 6.56 -0.96
N LEU A 145 -5.80 6.02 -0.93
CA LEU A 145 -6.75 6.04 -2.02
C LEU A 145 -7.58 7.34 -1.99
N ASN A 146 -7.71 8.00 -3.14
CA ASN A 146 -8.65 9.09 -3.35
C ASN A 146 -10.06 8.55 -3.67
N HIS A 147 -11.06 9.40 -3.64
CA HIS A 147 -12.47 9.05 -3.91
C HIS A 147 -12.73 8.62 -5.37
N ASP A 148 -11.87 8.99 -6.31
CA ASP A 148 -11.98 8.74 -7.75
C ASP A 148 -11.17 7.53 -8.24
N GLY A 149 -10.51 6.82 -7.33
CA GLY A 149 -9.64 5.68 -7.65
C GLY A 149 -8.21 6.03 -8.01
N THR A 150 -7.82 7.30 -7.93
CA THR A 150 -6.42 7.74 -7.92
C THR A 150 -5.85 7.65 -6.50
N HIS A 151 -4.57 7.92 -6.35
CA HIS A 151 -3.87 7.81 -5.08
C HIS A 151 -3.21 9.12 -4.68
N GLN A 152 -2.85 9.20 -3.40
CA GLN A 152 -2.06 10.28 -2.83
C GLN A 152 -1.04 9.76 -1.83
N ILE A 153 0.03 10.51 -1.67
CA ILE A 153 1.05 10.32 -0.63
C ILE A 153 1.54 11.69 -0.17
N GLN A 154 1.85 11.79 1.12
CA GLN A 154 2.42 13.00 1.71
C GLN A 154 3.74 12.65 2.39
N LYS A 155 4.79 13.38 2.07
CA LYS A 155 6.09 13.29 2.76
C LYS A 155 6.46 14.62 3.38
N GLU A 156 6.90 14.57 4.63
CA GLU A 156 7.26 15.75 5.41
C GLU A 156 8.71 15.70 5.85
N ILE A 157 9.34 16.88 5.91
CA ILE A 157 10.67 17.10 6.47
C ILE A 157 10.62 18.24 7.47
N GLU A 158 11.50 18.20 8.45
CA GLU A 158 11.73 19.29 9.40
C GLU A 158 13.01 20.03 9.02
N ILE A 159 12.93 21.35 8.95
CA ILE A 159 14.04 22.23 8.56
C ILE A 159 14.14 23.44 9.50
N ASN A 160 15.27 24.12 9.48
CA ASN A 160 15.42 25.40 10.17
C ASN A 160 14.70 26.51 9.37
N ALA A 161 14.02 27.40 10.08
CA ALA A 161 13.36 28.54 9.46
C ALA A 161 14.38 29.44 8.72
N GLY A 162 14.04 29.84 7.49
CA GLY A 162 14.92 30.62 6.64
C GLY A 162 15.82 29.82 5.70
N ASP A 163 15.81 28.49 5.78
CA ASP A 163 16.66 27.59 4.98
C ASP A 163 15.84 26.78 3.95
N GLU A 164 14.76 27.36 3.40
CA GLU A 164 13.83 26.64 2.53
C GLU A 164 14.32 26.46 1.08
N ASN A 165 15.17 27.37 0.60
CA ASN A 165 15.59 27.42 -0.81
C ASN A 165 16.35 26.20 -1.34
N PRO A 166 17.13 25.41 -0.54
CA PRO A 166 17.85 24.26 -1.07
C PRO A 166 17.00 23.00 -1.19
N TYR A 167 15.71 23.05 -0.81
CA TYR A 167 14.85 21.86 -0.76
C TYR A 167 13.94 21.77 -1.98
N SER A 168 13.84 20.60 -2.56
CA SER A 168 12.90 20.25 -3.63
C SER A 168 12.28 18.89 -3.37
N CYS A 169 11.07 18.67 -3.88
CA CYS A 169 10.36 17.40 -3.84
C CYS A 169 10.25 16.83 -5.24
N GLN A 170 10.70 15.61 -5.43
CA GLN A 170 10.69 14.92 -6.72
C GLN A 170 9.78 13.70 -6.64
N SER A 171 9.04 13.42 -7.73
CA SER A 171 8.27 12.19 -7.86
C SER A 171 8.65 11.43 -9.13
N GLU A 172 8.81 10.11 -8.99
CA GLU A 172 9.00 9.18 -10.11
C GLU A 172 7.76 8.31 -10.23
N HIS A 173 7.15 8.28 -11.42
CA HIS A 173 5.92 7.55 -11.66
C HIS A 173 5.84 7.09 -13.12
N SER A 174 5.25 5.92 -13.36
CA SER A 174 5.15 5.31 -14.69
C SER A 174 4.33 6.12 -15.73
N SER A 175 3.60 7.13 -15.30
CA SER A 175 2.87 8.07 -16.18
C SER A 175 3.72 9.25 -16.63
N LEU A 176 4.87 9.49 -15.98
CA LEU A 176 5.80 10.56 -16.33
C LEU A 176 6.81 10.03 -17.35
N ALA A 177 7.17 10.82 -18.35
CA ALA A 177 8.30 10.51 -19.22
C ALA A 177 9.58 10.55 -18.40
N GLU A 178 10.56 9.67 -18.70
CA GLU A 178 11.86 9.66 -18.04
C GLU A 178 12.46 11.09 -18.03
N GLY A 179 12.75 11.60 -16.83
CA GLY A 179 13.42 12.88 -16.64
C GLY A 179 12.53 14.11 -16.30
N LYS A 180 11.23 13.93 -16.07
CA LYS A 180 10.41 15.03 -15.48
C LYS A 180 10.28 14.86 -13.97
N GLY A 181 11.29 15.32 -13.24
CA GLY A 181 11.10 15.78 -11.88
C GLY A 181 10.28 17.07 -11.92
N LEU A 182 9.24 17.19 -11.11
CA LEU A 182 8.58 18.48 -10.86
C LEU A 182 9.34 19.15 -9.70
N GLU A 183 10.04 20.23 -9.99
CA GLU A 183 10.67 21.12 -9.00
C GLU A 183 9.63 22.07 -8.41
#